data_d75f696d5fdc1f588f4364e92ad18545
#
_entry.id   d75f696d5fdc1f588f4364e92ad18545
#
_cell.length_a   1.000
_cell.length_b   1.000
_cell.length_c   1.000
_cell.angle_alpha   90.00
_cell.angle_beta   90.00
_cell.angle_gamma   90.00
#
_symmetry.space_group_name_H-M   'P 1'
#
loop_
_entity.id
_entity.type
_entity.pdbx_description
1 polymer ?
#
loop_
_entity_poly.entity_id
_entity_poly.type
_entity_poly.pdbx_seq_one_letter_code
_entity_poly.pdbx_strand_id
1 'polypeptide(L)'
;MENEGFHVLHVYVDADACPVKDEVYRVAERYGLNVTLVANSPLRVPLHERIRLVVVGAGFDAADDWIATNAGAGDIVVTADIPLASRCLKNGARVIGSTGKPFTDATIGQALAGRELSQHLRESGRLSHH
;
A
#
# COMPACT_ATOMS: atom_id res chain seq x y z
N MET A 1 7.30 27.89 -11.45
CA MET A 1 7.49 27.55 -11.10
C MET A 1 7.78 26.91 -10.77
N GLU A 2 7.63 26.81 -10.90
CA GLU A 2 7.63 26.25 -10.61
C GLU A 2 8.10 25.40 -10.09
N ASN A 3 7.86 25.03 -9.84
CA ASN A 3 8.05 23.80 -9.05
C ASN A 3 8.22 22.59 -9.86
N GLU A 4 8.66 22.75 -10.99
CA GLU A 4 8.80 21.64 -11.83
C GLU A 4 9.84 20.71 -11.33
N GLY A 5 10.50 20.30 -11.00
CA GLY A 5 11.37 19.34 -10.44
C GLY A 5 11.06 19.00 -9.00
N PHE A 6 10.06 19.62 -8.42
CA PHE A 6 9.71 19.31 -7.04
C PHE A 6 8.43 18.55 -7.01
N HIS A 7 8.51 17.29 -6.77
CA HIS A 7 7.34 16.47 -6.51
C HIS A 7 7.24 16.30 -5.01
N VAL A 8 6.18 16.83 -4.42
CA VAL A 8 5.94 16.60 -3.00
C VAL A 8 5.53 15.16 -2.84
N LEU A 9 6.32 14.39 -2.12
CA LEU A 9 6.04 12.99 -1.91
C LEU A 9 4.68 12.84 -1.24
N HIS A 10 3.86 11.99 -1.80
CA HIS A 10 2.57 11.69 -1.23
C HIS A 10 2.58 10.23 -0.80
N VAL A 11 2.11 9.97 0.40
CA VAL A 11 2.06 8.63 0.95
C VAL A 11 0.62 8.16 0.95
N TYR A 12 0.36 7.06 0.29
CA TYR A 12 -0.94 6.41 0.28
C TYR A 12 -0.89 5.18 1.17
N VAL A 13 -1.82 5.05 2.08
CA VAL A 13 -1.85 3.94 3.02
C VAL A 13 -3.12 3.12 2.79
N ASP A 14 -2.93 1.84 2.55
CA ASP A 14 -4.01 0.87 2.49
C ASP A 14 -4.44 0.61 3.95
N ALA A 15 -5.39 1.41 4.43
CA ALA A 15 -5.58 1.59 5.86
C ALA A 15 -6.24 0.41 6.54
N ASP A 16 -7.03 -0.37 5.81
CA ASP A 16 -7.76 -1.50 6.42
C ASP A 16 -6.82 -2.62 6.83
N ALA A 17 -5.62 -2.66 6.25
CA ALA A 17 -4.70 -3.74 6.52
C ALA A 17 -3.31 -3.23 6.90
N CYS A 18 -3.22 -2.05 7.49
CA CYS A 18 -1.93 -1.48 7.85
C CYS A 18 -1.81 -1.33 9.36
N PRO A 19 -1.04 -2.19 10.01
CA PRO A 19 -0.85 -2.09 11.46
C PRO A 19 0.16 -1.02 11.86
N VAL A 20 0.86 -0.40 10.92
CA VAL A 20 1.94 0.53 11.23
C VAL A 20 1.56 1.98 10.94
N LYS A 21 0.28 2.32 11.09
CA LYS A 21 -0.18 3.68 10.80
C LYS A 21 0.55 4.73 11.62
N ASP A 22 0.78 4.46 12.91
CA ASP A 22 1.43 5.44 13.77
C ASP A 22 2.85 5.73 13.30
N GLU A 23 3.57 4.72 12.84
CA GLU A 23 4.91 4.92 12.30
C GLU A 23 4.87 5.77 11.03
N VAL A 24 3.87 5.53 10.18
CA VAL A 24 3.71 6.34 8.98
C VAL A 24 3.46 7.80 9.35
N TYR A 25 2.59 8.06 10.33
CA TYR A 25 2.31 9.42 10.76
C TYR A 25 3.58 10.12 11.26
N ARG A 26 4.37 9.44 12.08
CA ARG A 26 5.59 10.04 12.63
C ARG A 26 6.58 10.42 11.53
N VAL A 27 6.79 9.51 10.59
CA VAL A 27 7.73 9.79 9.49
C VAL A 27 7.20 10.90 8.61
N ALA A 28 5.91 10.87 8.29
CA ALA A 28 5.33 11.89 7.44
C ALA A 28 5.40 13.27 8.10
N GLU A 29 5.15 13.34 9.40
CA GLU A 29 5.25 14.59 10.12
C GLU A 29 6.68 15.12 10.12
N ARG A 30 7.64 14.23 10.35
CA ARG A 30 9.04 14.63 10.38
C ARG A 30 9.49 15.24 9.07
N TYR A 31 9.05 14.70 7.95
CA TYR A 31 9.50 15.14 6.64
C TYR A 31 8.49 15.99 5.89
N GLY A 32 7.39 16.34 6.52
CA GLY A 32 6.40 17.21 5.91
C GLY A 32 5.66 16.58 4.74
N LEU A 33 5.41 15.28 4.82
CA LEU A 33 4.76 14.55 3.73
C LEU A 33 3.25 14.56 3.90
N ASN A 34 2.54 14.54 2.78
CA ASN A 34 1.10 14.38 2.79
C ASN A 34 0.75 12.89 2.84
N VAL A 35 -0.23 12.55 3.66
CA VAL A 35 -0.67 11.16 3.82
C VAL A 35 -2.15 11.07 3.50
N THR A 36 -2.50 10.13 2.64
CA THR A 36 -3.89 9.79 2.37
C THR A 36 -4.10 8.34 2.77
N LEU A 37 -4.96 8.15 3.78
CA LEU A 37 -5.38 6.80 4.13
C LEU A 37 -6.61 6.47 3.33
N VAL A 38 -6.66 5.27 2.78
CA VAL A 38 -7.79 4.82 1.99
C VAL A 38 -8.38 3.60 2.68
N ALA A 39 -9.65 3.66 2.99
CA ALA A 39 -10.32 2.62 3.76
C ALA A 39 -11.71 2.36 3.19
N ASN A 40 -12.21 1.16 3.45
CA ASN A 40 -13.57 0.80 3.03
C ASN A 40 -14.63 1.30 4.00
N SER A 41 -14.21 1.68 5.21
CA SER A 41 -15.14 2.20 6.20
C SER A 41 -14.45 3.29 6.99
N PRO A 42 -15.21 4.18 7.65
CA PRO A 42 -14.60 5.26 8.42
C PRO A 42 -13.72 4.72 9.55
N LEU A 43 -12.63 5.40 9.78
CA LEU A 43 -11.76 5.10 10.90
C LEU A 43 -11.21 6.40 11.45
N ARG A 44 -10.69 6.36 12.67
CA ARG A 44 -10.15 7.54 13.31
C ARG A 44 -8.75 7.83 12.80
N VAL A 45 -8.53 9.05 12.36
CA VAL A 45 -7.20 9.48 11.91
C VAL A 45 -6.83 10.75 12.69
N PRO A 46 -5.52 11.04 12.80
CA PRO A 46 -5.11 12.27 13.46
C PRO A 46 -5.66 13.49 12.75
N LEU A 47 -5.99 14.50 13.54
CA LEU A 47 -6.46 15.76 13.00
C LEU A 47 -5.25 16.59 12.60
N HIS A 48 -4.89 16.54 11.33
CA HIS A 48 -3.69 17.21 10.83
C HIS A 48 -3.93 17.58 9.38
N GLU A 49 -3.46 18.77 9.00
CA GLU A 49 -3.74 19.30 7.67
C GLU A 49 -3.14 18.44 6.55
N ARG A 50 -2.10 17.67 6.83
CA ARG A 50 -1.45 16.83 5.83
C ARG A 50 -1.94 15.39 5.84
N ILE A 51 -2.83 15.03 6.77
CA ILE A 51 -3.34 13.68 6.89
C ILE A 51 -4.83 13.70 6.60
N ARG A 52 -5.25 12.91 5.63
CA ARG A 52 -6.67 12.83 5.31
C ARG A 52 -7.07 11.37 5.12
N LEU A 53 -8.35 11.13 5.30
CA LEU A 53 -8.95 9.83 5.10
C LEU A 53 -9.87 9.90 3.89
N VAL A 54 -9.73 8.93 3.00
CA VAL A 54 -10.65 8.73 1.90
C VAL A 54 -11.39 7.42 2.18
N VAL A 55 -12.71 7.51 2.36
CA VAL A 55 -13.52 6.31 2.54
C VAL A 55 -14.14 5.99 1.19
N VAL A 56 -13.82 4.81 0.68
CA VAL A 56 -14.34 4.37 -0.61
C VAL A 56 -15.54 3.46 -0.37
N GLY A 57 -16.21 3.10 -1.44
CA GLY A 57 -17.40 2.25 -1.30
C GLY A 57 -17.07 0.87 -0.79
N ALA A 58 -18.11 0.08 -0.52
CA ALA A 58 -17.95 -1.23 0.06
C ALA A 58 -17.55 -2.30 -0.95
N GLY A 59 -17.20 -1.93 -2.15
CA GLY A 59 -16.76 -2.88 -3.15
C GLY A 59 -15.48 -3.58 -2.71
N PHE A 60 -15.34 -4.83 -3.12
CA PHE A 60 -14.26 -5.68 -2.66
C PHE A 60 -12.88 -5.07 -2.94
N ASP A 61 -12.71 -4.51 -4.13
CA ASP A 61 -11.43 -3.95 -4.54
C ASP A 61 -11.43 -2.42 -4.54
N ALA A 62 -12.40 -1.78 -3.91
CA ALA A 62 -12.56 -0.34 -4.05
C ALA A 62 -11.36 0.44 -3.56
N ALA A 63 -10.80 0.07 -2.40
CA ALA A 63 -9.63 0.75 -1.87
C ALA A 63 -8.40 0.51 -2.75
N ASP A 64 -8.21 -0.73 -3.20
CA ASP A 64 -7.09 -1.06 -4.08
C ASP A 64 -7.16 -0.30 -5.39
N ASP A 65 -8.34 -0.24 -5.99
CA ASP A 65 -8.51 0.47 -7.25
C ASP A 65 -8.26 1.96 -7.07
N TRP A 66 -8.74 2.53 -5.96
CA TRP A 66 -8.52 3.94 -5.71
C TRP A 66 -7.03 4.26 -5.59
N ILE A 67 -6.30 3.46 -4.81
CA ILE A 67 -4.87 3.68 -4.61
C ILE A 67 -4.12 3.50 -5.94
N ALA A 68 -4.40 2.43 -6.66
CA ALA A 68 -3.70 2.16 -7.92
C ALA A 68 -3.97 3.23 -8.96
N THR A 69 -5.15 3.84 -8.93
CA THR A 69 -5.49 4.90 -9.87
C THR A 69 -4.77 6.21 -9.53
N ASN A 70 -4.59 6.49 -8.25
CA ASN A 70 -4.09 7.79 -7.81
C ASN A 70 -2.60 7.82 -7.53
N ALA A 71 -2.00 6.72 -7.12
CA ALA A 71 -0.56 6.69 -6.82
C ALA A 71 0.23 6.54 -8.12
N GLY A 72 1.26 7.34 -8.26
CA GLY A 72 2.07 7.33 -9.47
C GLY A 72 3.53 7.57 -9.15
N ALA A 73 4.26 7.99 -10.16
CA ALA A 73 5.71 8.16 -10.06
C ALA A 73 6.06 9.12 -8.92
N GLY A 74 6.98 8.70 -8.07
CA GLY A 74 7.43 9.51 -6.94
C GLY A 74 6.59 9.35 -5.69
N ASP A 75 5.44 8.70 -5.75
CA ASP A 75 4.61 8.47 -4.58
C ASP A 75 5.05 7.21 -3.85
N ILE A 76 4.62 7.09 -2.59
CA ILE A 76 4.90 5.93 -1.76
C ILE A 76 3.56 5.30 -1.39
N VAL A 77 3.48 3.98 -1.51
CA VAL A 77 2.29 3.23 -1.12
C VAL A 77 2.67 2.26 -0.01
N VAL A 78 1.89 2.24 1.05
CA VAL A 78 2.10 1.31 2.17
C VAL A 78 0.96 0.31 2.14
N THR A 79 1.29 -0.95 1.87
CA THR A 79 0.28 -2.01 1.78
C THR A 79 0.92 -3.36 2.01
N ALA A 80 0.13 -4.29 2.52
CA ALA A 80 0.53 -5.70 2.60
C ALA A 80 -0.07 -6.53 1.46
N ASP A 81 -0.85 -5.91 0.60
CA ASP A 81 -1.53 -6.60 -0.49
C ASP A 81 -0.59 -6.70 -1.69
N ILE A 82 -0.20 -7.91 -2.03
CA ILE A 82 0.77 -8.15 -3.09
C ILE A 82 0.26 -7.71 -4.47
N PRO A 83 -0.97 -8.06 -4.87
CA PRO A 83 -1.49 -7.57 -6.16
C PRO A 83 -1.54 -6.06 -6.25
N LEU A 84 -1.93 -5.37 -5.18
CA LEU A 84 -1.93 -3.91 -5.19
C LEU A 84 -0.51 -3.37 -5.31
N ALA A 85 0.44 -3.94 -4.56
CA ALA A 85 1.84 -3.54 -4.64
C ALA A 85 2.35 -3.66 -6.07
N SER A 86 2.03 -4.75 -6.75
CA SER A 86 2.44 -4.94 -8.14
C SER A 86 1.89 -3.86 -9.05
N ARG A 87 0.60 -3.54 -8.90
CA ARG A 87 -0.03 -2.49 -9.71
C ARG A 87 0.65 -1.14 -9.50
N CYS A 88 0.94 -0.80 -8.25
CA CYS A 88 1.54 0.48 -7.93
C CYS A 88 2.97 0.58 -8.43
N LEU A 89 3.73 -0.50 -8.34
CA LEU A 89 5.08 -0.50 -8.90
C LEU A 89 5.06 -0.27 -10.40
N LYS A 90 4.11 -0.85 -11.11
CA LYS A 90 3.98 -0.63 -12.55
C LYS A 90 3.67 0.81 -12.88
N ASN A 91 3.03 1.52 -11.98
CA ASN A 91 2.73 2.94 -12.15
C ASN A 91 3.89 3.84 -11.73
N GLY A 92 5.00 3.28 -11.32
CA GLY A 92 6.17 4.06 -10.93
C GLY A 92 6.23 4.46 -9.48
N ALA A 93 5.27 4.03 -8.66
CA ALA A 93 5.30 4.33 -7.24
C ALA A 93 6.27 3.40 -6.51
N ARG A 94 6.75 3.83 -5.36
CA ARG A 94 7.48 2.96 -4.45
C ARG A 94 6.49 2.32 -3.51
N VAL A 95 6.71 1.07 -3.17
CA VAL A 95 5.78 0.35 -2.31
C VAL A 95 6.54 -0.24 -1.14
N ILE A 96 5.99 -0.05 0.06
CA ILE A 96 6.57 -0.54 1.30
C ILE A 96 5.52 -1.43 1.95
N GLY A 97 5.96 -2.59 2.42
CA GLY A 97 5.07 -3.50 3.12
C GLY A 97 4.83 -3.08 4.56
N SER A 98 3.93 -3.77 5.23
CA SER A 98 3.56 -3.44 6.61
C SER A 98 4.70 -3.67 7.60
N THR A 99 5.74 -4.39 7.20
CA THR A 99 6.93 -4.57 8.05
C THR A 99 8.02 -3.56 7.73
N GLY A 100 7.76 -2.60 6.86
CA GLY A 100 8.73 -1.57 6.49
C GLY A 100 9.67 -1.96 5.38
N LYS A 101 9.54 -3.15 4.82
CA LYS A 101 10.42 -3.62 3.76
C LYS A 101 9.88 -3.19 2.41
N PRO A 102 10.75 -2.70 1.52
CA PRO A 102 10.28 -2.30 0.20
C PRO A 102 9.90 -3.51 -0.65
N PHE A 103 8.88 -3.32 -1.46
CA PHE A 103 8.55 -4.28 -2.52
C PHE A 103 9.28 -3.87 -3.79
N THR A 104 9.85 -4.86 -4.47
CA THR A 104 10.45 -4.68 -5.79
C THR A 104 9.84 -5.71 -6.72
N ASP A 105 10.07 -5.56 -8.02
CA ASP A 105 9.57 -6.56 -8.96
C ASP A 105 10.08 -7.95 -8.59
N ALA A 106 11.32 -8.06 -8.15
CA ALA A 106 11.89 -9.34 -7.77
C ALA A 106 11.20 -9.92 -6.53
N THR A 107 11.00 -9.11 -5.49
CA THR A 107 10.37 -9.61 -4.26
C THR A 107 8.90 -9.94 -4.50
N ILE A 108 8.22 -9.19 -5.36
CA ILE A 108 6.85 -9.50 -5.70
C ILE A 108 6.76 -10.81 -6.47
N GLY A 109 7.67 -11.01 -7.42
CA GLY A 109 7.70 -12.26 -8.16
C GLY A 109 7.87 -13.46 -7.25
N GLN A 110 8.78 -13.34 -6.28
CA GLN A 110 8.98 -14.41 -5.31
C GLN A 110 7.74 -14.65 -4.45
N ALA A 111 7.10 -13.58 -4.02
CA ALA A 111 5.91 -13.70 -3.17
C ALA A 111 4.75 -14.35 -3.94
N LEU A 112 4.55 -13.96 -5.18
CA LEU A 112 3.49 -14.54 -5.99
C LEU A 112 3.77 -16.00 -6.29
N ALA A 113 5.00 -16.34 -6.63
CA ALA A 113 5.37 -17.72 -6.90
C ALA A 113 5.17 -18.58 -5.65
N GLY A 114 5.54 -18.07 -4.48
CA GLY A 114 5.34 -18.78 -3.24
C GLY A 114 3.88 -19.02 -2.93
N ARG A 115 3.04 -18.03 -3.20
CA ARG A 115 1.60 -18.19 -2.99
C ARG A 115 1.01 -19.23 -3.92
N GLU A 116 1.40 -19.22 -5.19
CA GLU A 116 0.92 -20.20 -6.14
C GLU A 116 1.36 -21.60 -5.76
N LEU A 117 2.60 -21.75 -5.36
CA LEU A 117 3.12 -23.05 -4.97
C LEU A 117 2.39 -23.57 -3.74
N SER A 118 2.20 -22.71 -2.74
CA SER A 118 1.50 -23.13 -1.53
C SER A 118 0.06 -23.54 -1.83
N GLN A 119 -0.61 -22.81 -2.69
CA GLN A 119 -1.97 -23.15 -3.07
C GLN A 119 -2.01 -24.47 -3.82
N HIS A 120 -1.09 -24.67 -4.73
CA HIS A 120 -1.02 -25.91 -5.49
C HIS A 120 -0.79 -27.10 -4.55
N LEU A 121 0.11 -26.97 -3.60
CA LEU A 121 0.40 -28.04 -2.67
C LEU A 121 -0.79 -28.35 -1.77
N ARG A 122 -1.53 -27.33 -1.35
CA ARG A 122 -2.73 -27.57 -0.57
C ARG A 122 -3.80 -28.28 -1.39
N GLU A 123 -3.96 -27.90 -2.63
CA GLU A 123 -4.94 -28.53 -3.51
C GLU A 123 -4.59 -29.99 -3.77
N SER A 124 -3.32 -30.30 -3.79
CA SER A 124 -2.89 -31.69 -3.99
C SER A 124 -2.87 -32.48 -2.67
N GLY A 125 -3.21 -31.86 -1.55
CA GLY A 125 -3.23 -32.51 -0.27
C GLY A 125 -1.88 -32.68 0.40
N ARG A 126 -0.83 -32.11 -0.17
CA ARG A 126 0.51 -32.36 0.36
C ARG A 126 0.85 -31.54 1.58
N LEU A 127 0.19 -30.42 1.78
CA LEU A 127 0.44 -29.57 2.94
C LEU A 127 -0.56 -29.77 4.06
N SER A 128 -1.45 -30.75 3.94
CA SER A 128 -2.52 -30.89 4.90
C SER A 128 -2.19 -31.84 6.04
N HIS A 129 -0.93 -32.17 6.23
CA HIS A 129 -0.56 -33.22 7.16
C HIS A 129 0.02 -32.69 8.43
N HIS A 130 -0.31 -31.59 8.79
CA HIS A 130 0.31 -31.13 10.02
C HIS A 130 -0.59 -30.68 11.00
#